data_d303c6a40b152593cb0ca71af98f4e96
#
_entry.id   d303c6a40b152593cb0ca71af98f4e96
#
_cell.length_a   1.000
_cell.length_b   1.000
_cell.length_c   1.000
_cell.angle_alpha   90.00
_cell.angle_beta   90.00
_cell.angle_gamma   90.00
#
_symmetry.space_group_name_H-M   'P 1'
#
loop_
_entity.id
_entity.type
_entity.pdbx_description
1 polymer ?
#
loop_
_entity_poly.entity_id
_entity_poly.type
_entity_poly.pdbx_seq_one_letter_code
_entity_poly.pdbx_strand_id
1 'polypeptide(L)' 'MNKTKYTNYDDLPLMLSVLDVASVLGISRAGAYELVRSDGFPSLRVGSRIVVPKEKFIDWINANTGA' A
#
# COMPACT_ATOMS: atom_id res chain seq x y z
N MET A 1 14.27 -15.09 -3.63
CA MET A 1 13.54 -14.79 -2.48
C MET A 1 13.25 -13.33 -2.30
N ASN A 2 12.08 -13.03 -1.96
CA ASN A 2 11.71 -11.66 -1.79
C ASN A 2 11.95 -11.17 -0.42
N LYS A 3 12.70 -10.09 -0.34
CA LYS A 3 12.83 -9.43 0.88
C LYS A 3 11.98 -8.23 0.88
N THR A 4 11.20 -8.06 1.90
CA THR A 4 10.44 -6.85 2.08
C THR A 4 11.41 -5.72 2.30
N LYS A 5 11.25 -4.67 1.53
CA LYS A 5 12.09 -3.50 1.65
C LYS A 5 11.89 -2.83 3.01
N TYR A 6 10.68 -2.92 3.55
CA TYR A 6 10.32 -2.25 4.79
C TYR A 6 10.07 -3.29 5.86
N THR A 7 10.59 -3.05 7.05
CA THR A 7 10.43 -3.98 8.17
C THR A 7 9.52 -3.46 9.26
N ASN A 8 9.22 -2.17 9.24
CA ASN A 8 8.22 -1.63 10.14
C ASN A 8 7.62 -0.36 9.53
N TYR A 9 6.53 0.09 10.11
CA TYR A 9 5.79 1.22 9.56
C TYR A 9 6.59 2.52 9.56
N ASP A 10 7.48 2.67 10.52
CA ASP A 10 8.26 3.90 10.60
C ASP A 10 9.20 4.06 9.42
N ASP A 11 9.53 2.99 8.75
CA ASP A 11 10.40 3.04 7.59
C ASP A 11 9.69 3.51 6.33
N LEU A 12 8.38 3.63 6.37
CA LEU A 12 7.60 3.98 5.19
C LEU A 12 7.58 5.49 4.97
N PRO A 13 7.62 5.94 3.72
CA PRO A 13 7.43 7.36 3.44
C PRO A 13 5.99 7.77 3.69
N LEU A 14 5.76 9.06 3.79
CA LEU A 14 4.41 9.58 4.03
C LEU A 14 3.43 9.17 2.93
N MET A 15 3.90 9.14 1.69
CA MET A 15 3.07 8.73 0.56
C MET A 15 3.73 7.56 -0.12
N LEU A 16 2.98 6.48 -0.26
CA LEU A 16 3.47 5.25 -0.83
C LEU A 16 3.13 5.17 -2.30
N SER A 17 4.05 4.61 -3.09
CA SER A 17 3.73 4.25 -4.47
C SER A 17 3.04 2.91 -4.49
N VAL A 18 2.50 2.53 -5.66
CA VAL A 18 1.90 1.20 -5.81
C VAL A 18 2.95 0.12 -5.56
N LEU A 19 4.19 0.35 -5.99
CA LEU A 19 5.25 -0.62 -5.76
C LEU A 19 5.59 -0.74 -4.29
N ASP A 20 5.52 0.37 -3.55
CA ASP A 20 5.72 0.31 -2.10
C ASP A 20 4.63 -0.56 -1.44
N VAL A 21 3.40 -0.39 -1.87
CA VAL A 21 2.29 -1.19 -1.35
C VAL A 21 2.54 -2.68 -1.64
N ALA A 22 2.97 -2.99 -2.86
CA ALA A 22 3.26 -4.37 -3.22
C ALA A 22 4.34 -4.94 -2.31
N SER A 23 5.38 -4.16 -2.04
CA SER A 23 6.49 -4.60 -1.22
C SER A 23 6.06 -4.85 0.23
N VAL A 24 5.27 -3.95 0.78
CA VAL A 24 4.81 -4.08 2.16
C VAL A 24 3.90 -5.29 2.32
N LEU A 25 3.01 -5.49 1.38
CA LEU A 25 2.04 -6.59 1.48
C LEU A 25 2.59 -7.91 0.96
N GLY A 26 3.75 -7.89 0.29
CA GLY A 26 4.33 -9.10 -0.24
C GLY A 26 3.54 -9.67 -1.41
N ILE A 27 2.94 -8.81 -2.22
CA ILE A 27 2.13 -9.25 -3.37
C ILE A 27 2.76 -8.76 -4.66
N SER A 28 2.27 -9.29 -5.77
CA SER A 28 2.79 -8.91 -7.07
C SER A 28 2.40 -7.48 -7.42
N ARG A 29 3.11 -6.93 -8.40
CA ARG A 29 2.78 -5.60 -8.90
C ARG A 29 1.35 -5.56 -9.42
N ALA A 30 0.96 -6.56 -10.21
CA ALA A 30 -0.39 -6.60 -10.76
C ALA A 30 -1.43 -6.64 -9.65
N GLY A 31 -1.18 -7.43 -8.61
CA GLY A 31 -2.08 -7.49 -7.47
C GLY A 31 -2.19 -6.17 -6.75
N ALA A 32 -1.06 -5.46 -6.62
CA ALA A 32 -1.08 -4.16 -5.96
C ALA A 32 -1.88 -3.14 -6.77
N TYR A 33 -1.73 -3.15 -8.10
CA TYR A 33 -2.50 -2.24 -8.93
C TYR A 33 -4.00 -2.52 -8.84
N GLU A 34 -4.37 -3.78 -8.81
CA GLU A 34 -5.78 -4.12 -8.62
C GLU A 34 -6.29 -3.64 -7.27
N LEU A 35 -5.48 -3.82 -6.25
CA LEU A 35 -5.88 -3.44 -4.90
C LEU A 35 -6.09 -1.94 -4.78
N VAL A 36 -5.15 -1.14 -5.29
CA VAL A 36 -5.26 0.31 -5.13
C VAL A 36 -6.41 0.89 -5.94
N ARG A 37 -6.92 0.14 -6.91
CA ARG A 37 -8.07 0.57 -7.68
C ARG A 37 -9.39 0.07 -7.12
N SER A 38 -9.34 -0.79 -6.11
CA SER A 38 -10.56 -1.36 -5.56
C SER A 38 -11.27 -0.35 -4.68
N ASP A 39 -12.57 -0.54 -4.55
CA ASP A 39 -13.37 0.32 -3.69
C ASP A 39 -12.94 0.13 -2.25
N GLY A 40 -12.87 1.23 -1.54
CA GLY A 40 -12.56 1.18 -0.12
C GLY A 40 -11.08 1.22 0.18
N PHE A 41 -10.22 1.09 -0.82
CA PHE A 41 -8.79 1.21 -0.57
C PHE A 41 -8.40 2.68 -0.59
N PRO A 42 -7.60 3.13 0.39
CA PRO A 42 -7.27 4.57 0.53
C PRO A 42 -6.19 5.01 -0.45
N SER A 43 -6.55 5.21 -1.69
CA SER A 43 -5.61 5.70 -2.69
C SER A 43 -5.99 7.11 -3.12
N LEU A 44 -5.00 7.84 -3.61
CA LEU A 44 -5.16 9.20 -4.07
C LEU A 44 -4.55 9.29 -5.47
N ARG A 45 -5.31 9.80 -6.41
CA ARG A 45 -4.79 9.99 -7.75
C ARG A 45 -4.30 11.42 -7.92
N VAL A 46 -3.05 11.55 -8.30
CA VAL A 46 -2.44 12.85 -8.54
C VAL A 46 -1.92 12.83 -9.97
N GLY A 47 -2.63 13.50 -10.87
CA GLY A 47 -2.29 13.42 -12.29
C GLY A 47 -2.44 11.99 -12.76
N SER A 48 -1.37 11.43 -13.32
CA SER A 48 -1.38 10.04 -13.77
C SER A 48 -0.82 9.09 -12.74
N ARG A 49 -0.47 9.60 -11.56
CA ARG A 49 0.12 8.75 -10.51
C ARG A 49 -0.92 8.39 -9.48
N ILE A 50 -0.76 7.21 -8.92
CA ILE A 50 -1.55 6.78 -7.78
C ILE A 50 -0.62 6.70 -6.59
N VAL A 51 -1.00 7.36 -5.50
CA VAL A 51 -0.23 7.32 -4.26
C VAL A 51 -1.16 6.94 -3.13
N VAL A 52 -0.57 6.43 -2.06
CA VAL A 52 -1.35 5.92 -0.92
C VAL A 52 -0.81 6.56 0.34
N PRO A 53 -1.61 7.37 1.04
CA PRO A 53 -1.14 7.98 2.29
C PRO A 53 -0.83 6.89 3.31
N LYS A 54 0.33 7.00 3.92
CA LYS A 54 0.82 5.99 4.86
C LYS A 54 -0.18 5.74 5.99
N GLU A 55 -0.66 6.80 6.62
CA GLU A 55 -1.55 6.63 7.76
C GLU A 55 -2.83 5.92 7.37
N LYS A 56 -3.39 6.26 6.22
CA LYS A 56 -4.61 5.64 5.75
C LYS A 56 -4.38 4.18 5.38
N PHE A 57 -3.19 3.90 4.84
CA PHE A 57 -2.83 2.53 4.50
C PHE A 57 -2.76 1.67 5.75
N ILE A 58 -2.15 2.20 6.81
CA ILE A 58 -2.06 1.46 8.07
C ILE A 58 -3.45 1.24 8.65
N ASP A 59 -4.30 2.26 8.60
CA ASP A 59 -5.68 2.12 9.07
C ASP A 59 -6.41 1.04 8.28
N TRP A 60 -6.19 1.00 6.96
CA TRP A 60 -6.82 0.00 6.11
C TRP A 60 -6.37 -1.39 6.49
N ILE A 61 -5.08 -1.57 6.73
CA ILE A 61 -4.57 -2.88 7.15
C ILE A 61 -5.24 -3.30 8.45
N ASN A 62 -5.30 -2.39 9.42
CA ASN A 62 -5.90 -2.71 10.72
C ASN A 62 -7.37 -3.03 10.60
N ALA A 63 -8.08 -2.33 9.73
CA ALA A 63 -9.51 -2.55 9.55
C ALA A 63 -9.81 -3.88 8.86
N ASN A 64 -8.86 -4.36 8.06
CA ASN A 64 -9.07 -5.59 7.29
C ASN A 64 -8.33 -6.79 7.85
N THR A 65 -7.70 -6.63 8.98
CA THR A 65 -6.96 -7.71 9.61
C THR A 65 -7.87 -8.40 10.61
N GLY A 66 -7.90 -9.68 10.49
CA GLY A 66 -8.71 -10.58 11.17
C GLY A 66 -9.19 -10.27 12.49
N ALA A 67 -10.15 -9.74 12.62
CA ALA A 67 -10.67 -9.45 13.85
C ALA A 67 -11.25 -10.53 14.59
#